data_36bc749b7f9627b11b9d3dde8ae0d855
#
_entry.id   36bc749b7f9627b11b9d3dde8ae0d855
#
_cell.length_a   1.000
_cell.length_b   1.000
_cell.length_c   1.000
_cell.angle_alpha   90.00
_cell.angle_beta   90.00
_cell.angle_gamma   90.00
#
_symmetry.space_group_name_H-M   'P 1'
#
loop_
_entity.id
_entity.type
_entity.pdbx_description
1 polymer ?
#
loop_
_entity_poly.entity_id
_entity_poly.type
_entity_poly.pdbx_seq_one_letter_code
_entity_poly.pdbx_strand_id
1 'polypeptide(L)'
;ANSGEIFDFKGPMAHGHASECGTSVMLYLYPELADCSEMTRVEPKENSFPDVLQYGHFTEKTPNGTLGDATVATREKGEAIVNVCLDRIMEYLNTAF
;
A
#
# COMPACT_ATOMS: atom_id res chain seq x y z
N ALA A 1 3.57 12.58 2.41
CA ALA A 1 4.41 12.12 3.51
C ALA A 1 5.57 11.29 2.98
N ASN A 2 6.54 11.02 3.82
CA ASN A 2 7.82 10.40 3.43
C ASN A 2 7.75 8.87 3.38
N SER A 3 6.60 8.31 3.02
CA SER A 3 6.42 6.87 2.94
C SER A 3 7.21 6.22 1.81
N GLY A 4 7.65 7.00 0.81
CA GLY A 4 8.39 6.48 -0.33
C GLY A 4 9.72 5.82 0.00
N GLU A 5 10.31 6.16 1.15
CA GLU A 5 11.55 5.55 1.61
C GLU A 5 11.34 4.18 2.24
N ILE A 6 10.11 3.88 2.64
CA ILE A 6 9.76 2.66 3.33
C ILE A 6 9.52 1.52 2.33
N PHE A 7 8.99 1.85 1.16
CA PHE A 7 8.54 0.85 0.18
C PHE A 7 9.67 0.35 -0.72
N ASP A 8 9.70 -0.95 -0.93
CA ASP A 8 10.57 -1.58 -1.93
C ASP A 8 9.94 -1.51 -3.32
N PHE A 9 8.61 -1.66 -3.41
CA PHE A 9 7.91 -1.55 -4.69
C PHE A 9 7.79 -0.08 -5.09
N LYS A 10 8.32 0.27 -6.24
CA LYS A 10 8.37 1.66 -6.72
C LYS A 10 7.44 1.85 -7.91
N GLY A 11 7.16 3.12 -8.23
CA GLY A 11 6.37 3.50 -9.37
C GLY A 11 5.00 4.06 -8.99
N PRO A 12 4.13 4.30 -9.98
CA PRO A 12 2.83 4.94 -9.75
C PRO A 12 1.90 4.18 -8.81
N MET A 13 2.11 2.86 -8.68
CA MET A 13 1.29 2.00 -7.83
C MET A 13 2.07 1.50 -6.61
N ALA A 14 2.98 2.34 -6.07
CA ALA A 14 3.76 1.97 -4.89
C ALA A 14 2.88 1.58 -3.69
N HIS A 15 1.78 2.29 -3.46
CA HIS A 15 0.80 1.90 -2.46
C HIS A 15 -0.01 0.69 -2.90
N GLY A 16 -0.43 0.68 -4.17
CA GLY A 16 -1.18 -0.42 -4.74
C GLY A 16 -2.49 -0.71 -4.03
N HIS A 17 -2.89 -1.97 -4.10
CA HIS A 17 -4.07 -2.49 -3.42
C HIS A 17 -3.75 -3.87 -2.87
N ALA A 18 -4.02 -4.10 -1.58
CA ALA A 18 -3.67 -5.34 -0.89
C ALA A 18 -2.22 -5.75 -1.16
N SER A 19 -1.33 -4.77 -1.18
CA SER A 19 0.07 -4.96 -1.56
C SER A 19 1.00 -4.62 -0.40
N GLU A 20 2.18 -4.07 -0.68
CA GLU A 20 3.21 -3.82 0.35
C GLU A 20 2.71 -2.95 1.50
N CYS A 21 2.04 -1.85 1.22
CA CYS A 21 1.57 -0.91 2.25
C CYS A 21 0.50 -1.52 3.14
N GLY A 22 -0.62 -1.93 2.57
CA GLY A 22 -1.75 -2.47 3.32
C GLY A 22 -1.39 -3.74 4.08
N THR A 23 -0.66 -4.63 3.44
CA THR A 23 -0.23 -5.88 4.06
C THR A 23 0.74 -5.62 5.21
N SER A 24 1.68 -4.69 5.05
CA SER A 24 2.62 -4.33 6.13
C SER A 24 1.89 -3.75 7.34
N VAL A 25 0.91 -2.87 7.11
CA VAL A 25 0.10 -2.30 8.20
C VAL A 25 -0.67 -3.41 8.94
N MET A 26 -1.25 -4.35 8.21
CA MET A 26 -1.96 -5.49 8.82
C MET A 26 -1.01 -6.38 9.62
N LEU A 27 0.19 -6.63 9.12
CA LEU A 27 1.19 -7.43 9.83
C LEU A 27 1.63 -6.76 11.14
N TYR A 28 1.62 -5.43 11.18
CA TYR A 28 1.95 -4.69 12.40
C TYR A 28 0.79 -4.64 13.38
N LEU A 29 -0.41 -4.26 12.92
CA LEU A 29 -1.55 -4.03 13.81
C LEU A 29 -2.32 -5.30 14.17
N TYR A 30 -2.51 -6.20 13.22
CA TYR A 30 -3.34 -7.40 13.38
C TYR A 30 -2.72 -8.60 12.69
N PRO A 31 -1.51 -9.04 13.12
CA PRO A 31 -0.84 -10.15 12.43
C PRO A 31 -1.66 -11.44 12.41
N GLU A 32 -2.50 -11.66 13.42
CA GLU A 32 -3.36 -12.84 13.51
C GLU A 32 -4.46 -12.87 12.43
N LEU A 33 -4.76 -11.73 11.81
CA LEU A 33 -5.76 -11.64 10.75
C LEU A 33 -5.13 -11.67 9.35
N ALA A 34 -3.81 -11.64 9.25
CA ALA A 34 -3.10 -11.60 7.98
C ALA A 34 -2.67 -13.00 7.56
N ASP A 35 -3.27 -13.53 6.48
CA ASP A 35 -2.85 -14.78 5.87
C ASP A 35 -1.88 -14.50 4.73
N CYS A 36 -0.60 -14.77 4.99
CA CYS A 36 0.47 -14.50 4.05
C CYS A 36 0.78 -15.67 3.10
N SER A 37 0.02 -16.77 3.18
CA SER A 37 0.31 -17.98 2.41
C SER A 37 0.10 -17.79 0.91
N GLU A 38 -0.71 -16.80 0.50
CA GLU A 38 -1.05 -16.55 -0.89
C GLU A 38 -0.65 -15.16 -1.37
N MET A 39 0.34 -14.56 -0.72
CA MET A 39 0.83 -13.25 -1.13
C MET A 39 1.43 -13.29 -2.53
N THR A 40 1.08 -12.29 -3.35
CA THR A 40 1.50 -12.24 -4.74
C THR A 40 2.03 -10.86 -5.11
N ARG A 41 2.75 -10.83 -6.23
CA ARG A 41 3.13 -9.60 -6.91
C ARG A 41 2.35 -9.51 -8.21
N VAL A 42 1.61 -8.41 -8.39
CA VAL A 42 0.85 -8.15 -9.61
C VAL A 42 1.23 -6.76 -10.12
N GLU A 43 1.87 -6.73 -11.29
CA GLU A 43 2.23 -5.46 -11.92
C GLU A 43 0.99 -4.76 -12.45
N PRO A 44 0.87 -3.43 -12.28
CA PRO A 44 -0.21 -2.68 -12.89
C PRO A 44 -0.10 -2.73 -14.41
N LYS A 45 -1.25 -2.78 -15.08
CA LYS A 45 -1.29 -2.75 -16.53
C LYS A 45 -0.84 -1.38 -17.03
N GLU A 46 -0.20 -1.37 -18.20
CA GLU A 46 0.21 -0.15 -18.85
C GLU A 46 -1.01 0.73 -19.13
N ASN A 47 -0.90 2.02 -18.81
CA ASN A 47 -1.94 3.00 -19.07
C ASN A 47 -1.37 4.09 -19.99
N SER A 48 -1.82 4.09 -21.24
CA SER A 48 -1.39 5.07 -22.23
C SER A 48 -2.02 6.46 -22.03
N PHE A 49 -3.06 6.56 -21.20
CA PHE A 49 -3.80 7.79 -20.98
C PHE A 49 -3.96 8.07 -19.48
N PRO A 50 -2.85 8.33 -18.75
CA PRO A 50 -2.92 8.54 -17.30
C PRO A 50 -3.68 9.81 -16.90
N ASP A 51 -3.87 10.74 -17.84
CA ASP A 51 -4.61 11.98 -17.66
C ASP A 51 -6.12 11.82 -17.90
N VAL A 52 -6.57 10.64 -18.31
CA VAL A 52 -7.97 10.36 -18.56
C VAL A 52 -8.55 9.55 -17.41
N LEU A 53 -9.65 10.03 -16.84
CA LEU A 53 -10.37 9.31 -15.80
C LEU A 53 -11.16 8.17 -16.43
N GLN A 54 -10.78 6.94 -16.11
CA GLN A 54 -11.36 5.73 -16.69
C GLN A 54 -12.00 4.90 -15.58
N TYR A 55 -13.16 4.34 -15.88
CA TYR A 55 -13.88 3.47 -14.97
C TYR A 55 -13.97 2.06 -15.54
N GLY A 56 -13.87 1.07 -14.67
CA GLY A 56 -13.98 -0.33 -15.05
C GLY A 56 -14.06 -1.21 -13.82
N HIS A 57 -14.29 -2.50 -14.06
CA HIS A 57 -14.27 -3.46 -12.97
C HIS A 57 -12.84 -3.75 -12.52
N PHE A 58 -12.65 -3.92 -11.21
CA PHE A 58 -11.33 -4.18 -10.65
C PHE A 58 -10.74 -5.50 -11.17
N THR A 59 -11.60 -6.47 -11.48
CA THR A 59 -11.19 -7.75 -12.08
C THR A 59 -10.49 -7.60 -13.43
N GLU A 60 -10.69 -6.49 -14.11
CA GLU A 60 -9.98 -6.18 -15.35
C GLU A 60 -8.53 -5.74 -15.10
N LYS A 61 -8.23 -5.32 -13.88
CA LYS A 61 -6.92 -4.78 -13.50
C LYS A 61 -6.04 -5.81 -12.81
N THR A 62 -6.63 -6.80 -12.18
CA THR A 62 -5.89 -7.80 -11.41
C THR A 62 -6.64 -9.12 -11.36
N PRO A 63 -5.95 -10.27 -11.43
CA PRO A 63 -6.57 -11.59 -11.37
C PRO A 63 -7.02 -11.98 -9.95
N ASN A 64 -6.49 -11.35 -8.90
CA ASN A 64 -6.69 -11.81 -7.52
C ASN A 64 -6.92 -10.67 -6.51
N GLY A 65 -7.10 -9.45 -6.98
CA GLY A 65 -7.34 -8.29 -6.11
C GLY A 65 -6.08 -7.55 -5.67
N THR A 66 -4.89 -8.12 -5.84
CA THR A 66 -3.63 -7.45 -5.52
C THR A 66 -3.17 -6.59 -6.69
N LEU A 67 -2.76 -5.36 -6.40
CA LEU A 67 -2.01 -4.50 -7.32
C LEU A 67 -0.78 -4.01 -6.59
N GLY A 68 0.40 -4.39 -7.05
CA GLY A 68 1.67 -4.12 -6.40
C GLY A 68 2.29 -5.41 -5.88
N ASP A 69 3.13 -5.30 -4.86
CA ASP A 69 3.88 -6.45 -4.37
C ASP A 69 3.67 -6.67 -2.87
N ALA A 70 2.77 -7.59 -2.54
CA ALA A 70 2.54 -7.98 -1.15
C ALA A 70 3.70 -8.82 -0.59
N THR A 71 4.51 -9.43 -1.45
CA THR A 71 5.57 -10.35 -1.03
C THR A 71 6.73 -9.65 -0.30
N VAL A 72 6.87 -8.33 -0.48
CA VAL A 72 7.89 -7.54 0.21
C VAL A 72 7.38 -6.84 1.46
N ALA A 73 6.13 -7.10 1.85
CA ALA A 73 5.55 -6.54 3.05
C ALA A 73 6.23 -7.11 4.30
N THR A 74 6.44 -6.25 5.30
CA THR A 74 6.98 -6.65 6.59
C THR A 74 6.28 -5.92 7.73
N ARG A 75 6.31 -6.51 8.93
CA ARG A 75 5.80 -5.87 10.14
C ARG A 75 6.52 -4.55 10.40
N GLU A 76 7.82 -4.51 10.19
CA GLU A 76 8.66 -3.33 10.42
C GLU A 76 8.28 -2.18 9.50
N LYS A 77 7.96 -2.46 8.25
CA LYS A 77 7.42 -1.45 7.33
C LYS A 77 6.07 -0.94 7.81
N GLY A 78 5.22 -1.82 8.30
CA GLY A 78 3.91 -1.44 8.86
C GLY A 78 4.07 -0.49 10.05
N GLU A 79 4.98 -0.80 10.96
CA GLU A 79 5.28 0.07 12.10
C GLU A 79 5.76 1.44 11.62
N ALA A 80 6.68 1.50 10.67
CA ALA A 80 7.19 2.75 10.13
C ALA A 80 6.09 3.58 9.46
N ILE A 81 5.21 2.94 8.69
CA ILE A 81 4.08 3.60 8.03
C ILE A 81 3.13 4.22 9.07
N VAL A 82 2.74 3.43 10.07
CA VAL A 82 1.83 3.89 11.12
C VAL A 82 2.45 5.05 11.89
N ASN A 83 3.74 4.98 12.22
CA ASN A 83 4.42 6.05 12.95
C ASN A 83 4.49 7.34 12.14
N VAL A 84 4.76 7.27 10.84
CA VAL A 84 4.75 8.46 9.95
C VAL A 84 3.35 9.08 9.95
N CYS A 85 2.30 8.27 9.85
CA CYS A 85 0.92 8.75 9.86
C CYS A 85 0.56 9.39 11.19
N LEU A 86 0.93 8.77 12.31
CA LEU A 86 0.65 9.30 13.64
C LEU A 86 1.36 10.63 13.87
N ASP A 87 2.63 10.71 13.51
CA ASP A 87 3.41 11.94 13.66
C ASP A 87 2.77 13.09 12.87
N ARG A 88 2.32 12.80 11.67
CA ARG A 88 1.69 13.80 10.80
C ARG A 88 0.33 14.26 11.33
N ILE A 89 -0.46 13.32 11.84
CA ILE A 89 -1.75 13.63 12.46
C ILE A 89 -1.54 14.49 13.70
N MET A 90 -0.59 14.14 14.56
CA MET A 90 -0.29 14.91 15.76
C MET A 90 0.22 16.32 15.43
N GLU A 91 1.06 16.43 14.42
CA GLU A 91 1.54 17.74 13.93
C GLU A 91 0.37 18.61 13.50
N TYR A 92 -0.56 18.04 12.75
CA TYR A 92 -1.77 18.76 12.32
C TYR A 92 -2.62 19.20 13.50
N LEU A 93 -2.90 18.29 14.43
CA LEU A 93 -3.71 18.61 15.61
C LEU A 93 -3.08 19.70 16.48
N ASN A 94 -1.78 19.62 16.69
CA ASN A 94 -1.05 20.61 17.49
C ASN A 94 -0.96 21.99 16.80
N THR A 95 -1.07 22.04 15.48
CA THR A 95 -1.01 23.27 14.71
C THR A 95 -2.39 23.90 14.53
N ALA A 96 -3.41 23.08 14.25
CA ALA A 96 -4.76 23.55 13.92
C ALA A 96 -5.61 23.86 15.16
N PHE A 97 -5.29 23.24 16.27
CA PHE A 97 -6.04 23.36 17.53
C PHE A 97 -5.12 23.75 18.68
#